data_a0b89aa84b6f854d5335937938dd9631
#
_entry.id   a0b89aa84b6f854d5335937938dd9631
#
_cell.length_a   1.000
_cell.length_b   1.000
_cell.length_c   1.000
_cell.angle_alpha   90.00
_cell.angle_beta   90.00
_cell.angle_gamma   90.00
#
_symmetry.space_group_name_H-M   'P 1'
#
loop_
_entity.id
_entity.type
_entity.pdbx_description
1 polymer ?
#
loop_
_entity_poly.entity_id
_entity_poly.type
_entity_poly.pdbx_seq_one_letter_code
_entity_poly.pdbx_strand_id
1 'polypeptide(L)'
;MKNIIAIDYGERYIGLALKKQSINSAYPYKVLDSKSLDVLDEIKKALIDHEIDEIVIGYPIGLNSHQTRMSNVVDEFIENDLKSITTIPIHKVDERMTSKLTNDKTIRNDDLAALEILNSYLKND
;
A
#
# COMPACT_ATOMS: atom_id res chain seq x y z
N MET A 1 1.01 -20.52 1.74
CA MET A 1 0.09 -19.39 1.63
C MET A 1 0.51 -18.30 2.58
N LYS A 2 0.20 -17.07 2.25
CA LYS A 2 0.71 -15.94 3.01
C LYS A 2 -0.35 -14.92 3.30
N ASN A 3 -0.18 -14.22 4.42
CA ASN A 3 -0.98 -13.04 4.72
C ASN A 3 -0.24 -11.84 4.17
N ILE A 4 -0.92 -11.03 3.38
CA ILE A 4 -0.29 -9.92 2.67
C ILE A 4 -1.03 -8.63 2.96
N ILE A 5 -0.27 -7.56 3.20
CA ILE A 5 -0.84 -6.23 3.31
C ILE A 5 -0.34 -5.39 2.14
N ALA A 6 -1.24 -4.63 1.55
CA ALA A 6 -0.88 -3.68 0.51
C ALA A 6 -1.01 -2.27 1.04
N ILE A 7 -0.07 -1.43 0.65
CA ILE A 7 -0.01 -0.04 1.08
C ILE A 7 -0.06 0.87 -0.14
N ASP A 8 -1.00 1.80 -0.14
CA ASP A 8 -1.04 2.88 -1.11
C ASP A 8 -0.60 4.13 -0.38
N TYR A 9 0.68 4.48 -0.55
CA TYR A 9 1.27 5.55 0.23
C TYR A 9 0.95 6.93 -0.34
N GLY A 10 0.38 7.79 0.50
CA GLY A 10 0.21 9.21 0.20
C GLY A 10 0.80 10.00 1.33
N GLU A 11 1.11 11.25 1.07
CA GLU A 11 1.76 12.08 2.09
C GLU A 11 0.84 12.39 3.27
N ARG A 12 -0.46 12.44 3.03
CA ARG A 12 -1.41 12.62 4.11
C ARG A 12 -2.20 11.35 4.40
N TYR A 13 -2.75 10.73 3.37
CA TYR A 13 -3.60 9.55 3.53
C TYR A 13 -2.89 8.32 3.01
N ILE A 14 -2.97 7.25 3.76
CA ILE A 14 -2.35 5.99 3.39
C ILE A 14 -3.42 4.92 3.41
N GLY A 15 -3.64 4.27 2.27
CA GLY A 15 -4.64 3.21 2.15
C GLY A 15 -4.02 1.86 2.43
N LEU A 16 -4.79 0.98 3.06
CA LEU A 16 -4.36 -0.37 3.38
C LEU A 16 -5.38 -1.38 2.90
N ALA A 17 -4.91 -2.49 2.37
CA ALA A 17 -5.74 -3.62 1.99
C ALA A 17 -5.06 -4.90 2.44
N LEU A 18 -5.86 -5.94 2.65
CA LEU A 18 -5.35 -7.20 3.19
C LEU A 18 -5.77 -8.38 2.33
N LYS A 19 -4.90 -9.38 2.28
CA LYS A 19 -5.24 -10.70 1.77
C LYS A 19 -4.80 -11.72 2.82
N LYS A 20 -5.78 -12.32 3.49
CA LYS A 20 -5.50 -13.34 4.49
C LYS A 20 -5.49 -14.70 3.82
N GLN A 21 -4.60 -15.58 4.28
CA GLN A 21 -4.51 -16.91 3.69
C GLN A 21 -5.82 -17.72 3.85
N SER A 22 -6.61 -17.39 4.85
CA SER A 22 -7.85 -18.09 5.11
C SER A 22 -9.03 -17.58 4.28
N ILE A 23 -8.83 -16.50 3.53
CA ILE A 23 -9.88 -15.88 2.75
C ILE A 23 -9.45 -15.81 1.30
N ASN A 24 -10.35 -16.13 0.38
CA ASN A 24 -10.00 -16.23 -1.04
C ASN A 24 -9.81 -14.90 -1.75
N SER A 25 -10.26 -13.82 -1.17
CA SER A 25 -10.21 -12.50 -1.82
C SER A 25 -9.49 -11.49 -0.96
N ALA A 26 -8.82 -10.56 -1.62
CA ALA A 26 -8.29 -9.39 -0.94
C ALA A 26 -9.45 -8.43 -0.61
N TYR A 27 -9.28 -7.60 0.39
CA TYR A 27 -10.32 -6.65 0.77
C TYR A 27 -9.69 -5.36 1.31
N PRO A 28 -10.40 -4.22 1.18
CA PRO A 28 -9.90 -2.97 1.73
C PRO A 28 -9.93 -3.03 3.26
N TYR A 29 -8.97 -2.42 3.89
CA TYR A 29 -8.83 -2.52 5.34
C TYR A 29 -9.03 -1.18 6.04
N LYS A 30 -8.15 -0.21 5.79
CA LYS A 30 -8.19 1.08 6.47
C LYS A 30 -7.62 2.19 5.61
N VAL A 31 -8.00 3.42 5.93
CA VAL A 31 -7.30 4.61 5.45
C VAL A 31 -6.74 5.30 6.69
N LEU A 32 -5.45 5.57 6.67
CA LEU A 32 -4.77 6.24 7.78
C LEU A 32 -4.54 7.70 7.41
N ASP A 33 -4.92 8.60 8.31
CA ASP A 33 -4.68 10.03 8.13
C ASP A 33 -3.46 10.40 8.96
N SER A 34 -2.36 10.73 8.30
CA SER A 34 -1.10 11.01 8.97
C SER A 34 -1.15 12.24 9.88
N LYS A 35 -2.17 13.09 9.71
CA LYS A 35 -2.34 14.24 10.60
C LYS A 35 -3.01 13.86 11.91
N SER A 36 -3.68 12.72 11.95
CA SER A 36 -4.44 12.29 13.13
C SER A 36 -3.84 11.10 13.83
N LEU A 37 -2.99 10.34 13.14
CA LEU A 37 -2.48 9.07 13.64
C LEU A 37 -0.97 8.96 13.49
N ASP A 38 -0.36 8.18 14.36
CA ASP A 38 1.00 7.74 14.15
C ASP A 38 0.95 6.60 13.13
N VAL A 39 1.22 6.92 11.89
CA VAL A 39 1.06 5.98 10.78
C VAL A 39 1.91 4.73 10.96
N LEU A 40 3.18 4.89 11.34
CA LEU A 40 4.05 3.74 11.52
C LEU A 40 3.57 2.83 12.63
N ASP A 41 3.06 3.40 13.71
CA ASP A 41 2.53 2.60 14.79
C ASP A 41 1.29 1.82 14.34
N GLU A 42 0.42 2.46 13.57
CA GLU A 42 -0.76 1.79 13.06
C GLU A 42 -0.41 0.67 12.08
N ILE A 43 0.58 0.89 11.23
CA ILE A 43 1.03 -0.14 10.32
C ILE A 43 1.65 -1.29 11.10
N LYS A 44 2.48 -0.98 12.09
CA LYS A 44 3.11 -2.02 12.89
C LYS A 44 2.06 -2.88 13.61
N LYS A 45 1.02 -2.24 14.15
CA LYS A 45 -0.08 -2.97 14.77
C LYS A 45 -0.76 -3.91 13.79
N ALA A 46 -0.99 -3.44 12.57
CA ALA A 46 -1.63 -4.26 11.56
C ALA A 46 -0.76 -5.46 11.20
N LEU A 47 0.55 -5.26 11.08
CA LEU A 47 1.47 -6.36 10.78
C LEU A 47 1.41 -7.45 11.84
N ILE A 48 1.31 -7.06 13.08
CA ILE A 48 1.25 -8.00 14.20
C ILE A 48 -0.13 -8.65 14.29
N ASP A 49 -1.18 -7.84 14.30
CA ASP A 49 -2.53 -8.33 14.51
C ASP A 49 -3.00 -9.29 13.42
N HIS A 50 -2.53 -9.08 12.19
CA HIS A 50 -2.94 -9.90 11.06
C HIS A 50 -1.87 -10.88 10.62
N GLU A 51 -0.78 -10.97 11.39
CA GLU A 51 0.30 -11.92 11.14
C GLU A 51 0.79 -11.83 9.69
N ILE A 52 1.11 -10.62 9.28
CA ILE A 52 1.48 -10.35 7.89
C ILE A 52 2.83 -10.97 7.54
N ASP A 53 2.89 -11.64 6.40
CA ASP A 53 4.10 -12.28 5.90
C ASP A 53 4.81 -11.49 4.81
N GLU A 54 4.06 -10.69 4.07
CA GLU A 54 4.62 -9.87 2.99
C GLU A 54 3.94 -8.52 2.94
N ILE A 55 4.71 -7.50 2.58
CA ILE A 55 4.19 -6.15 2.36
C ILE A 55 4.32 -5.84 0.88
N VAL A 56 3.25 -5.31 0.30
CA VAL A 56 3.23 -4.86 -1.08
C VAL A 56 2.93 -3.37 -1.06
N ILE A 57 3.69 -2.59 -1.81
CA ILE A 57 3.47 -1.15 -1.84
C ILE A 57 3.43 -0.67 -3.28
N GLY A 58 2.47 0.19 -3.58
CA GLY A 58 2.36 0.77 -4.91
C GLY A 58 3.53 1.71 -5.17
N TYR A 59 4.15 1.54 -6.31
CA TYR A 59 5.29 2.35 -6.69
C TYR A 59 4.90 3.16 -7.93
N PRO A 60 4.58 4.43 -7.76
CA PRO A 60 4.08 5.23 -8.88
C PRO A 60 5.18 5.51 -9.89
N ILE A 61 4.93 5.13 -11.14
CA ILE A 61 5.86 5.33 -12.23
C ILE A 61 5.18 6.20 -13.25
N GLY A 62 5.87 7.22 -13.71
CA GLY A 62 5.35 8.07 -14.75
C GLY A 62 5.40 7.40 -16.12
N LEU A 63 4.95 8.10 -17.12
CA LEU A 63 5.00 7.60 -18.48
C LEU A 63 6.43 7.28 -18.86
N ASN A 64 6.62 6.24 -19.65
CA ASN A 64 7.95 5.78 -20.09
C ASN A 64 8.81 5.29 -18.94
N SER A 65 8.19 4.83 -17.88
CA SER A 65 8.87 4.25 -16.73
C SER A 65 9.82 5.21 -16.02
N HIS A 66 9.55 6.50 -16.09
CA HIS A 66 10.36 7.48 -15.38
C HIS A 66 9.97 7.54 -13.91
N GLN A 67 10.96 7.72 -13.06
CA GLN A 67 10.69 7.98 -11.66
C GLN A 67 10.05 9.34 -11.51
N THR A 68 9.09 9.42 -10.61
CA THR A 68 8.38 10.67 -10.32
C THR A 68 8.78 11.14 -8.93
N ARG A 69 8.30 12.34 -8.56
CA ARG A 69 8.49 12.83 -7.21
C ARG A 69 7.92 11.83 -6.20
N MET A 70 6.75 11.26 -6.51
CA MET A 70 6.12 10.31 -5.59
C MET A 70 6.87 8.99 -5.49
N SER A 71 7.52 8.54 -6.58
CA SER A 71 8.30 7.32 -6.45
C SER A 71 9.48 7.52 -5.50
N ASN A 72 10.09 8.71 -5.53
CA ASN A 72 11.16 9.01 -4.57
C ASN A 72 10.64 9.08 -3.15
N VAL A 73 9.45 9.64 -2.95
CA VAL A 73 8.82 9.70 -1.62
C VAL A 73 8.55 8.29 -1.10
N VAL A 74 8.07 7.41 -1.97
CA VAL A 74 7.81 6.02 -1.58
C VAL A 74 9.11 5.32 -1.22
N ASP A 75 10.16 5.53 -2.01
CA ASP A 75 11.47 4.95 -1.69
C ASP A 75 11.95 5.38 -0.32
N GLU A 76 11.81 6.66 0.01
CA GLU A 76 12.21 7.15 1.32
C GLU A 76 11.36 6.52 2.43
N PHE A 77 10.08 6.39 2.19
CA PHE A 77 9.20 5.76 3.17
C PHE A 77 9.61 4.31 3.44
N ILE A 78 9.95 3.57 2.40
CA ILE A 78 10.40 2.19 2.55
C ILE A 78 11.71 2.13 3.32
N GLU A 79 12.71 2.89 2.88
CA GLU A 79 14.05 2.77 3.44
C GLU A 79 14.16 3.35 4.84
N ASN A 80 13.52 4.48 5.08
CA ASN A 80 13.66 5.17 6.35
C ASN A 80 12.63 4.79 7.39
N ASP A 81 11.43 4.41 6.95
CA ASP A 81 10.32 4.18 7.86
C ASP A 81 9.93 2.72 7.98
N LEU A 82 9.54 2.08 6.87
CA LEU A 82 9.07 0.70 6.95
C LEU A 82 10.17 -0.25 7.43
N LYS A 83 11.36 -0.11 6.92
CA LYS A 83 12.45 -0.99 7.32
C LYS A 83 12.89 -0.78 8.77
N SER A 84 12.47 0.32 9.37
CA SER A 84 12.77 0.56 10.78
C SER A 84 11.83 -0.19 11.71
N ILE A 85 10.67 -0.64 11.22
CA ILE A 85 9.69 -1.29 12.07
C ILE A 85 9.52 -2.78 11.77
N THR A 86 10.09 -3.28 10.68
CA THR A 86 9.89 -4.68 10.33
C THR A 86 10.99 -5.18 9.41
N THR A 87 11.18 -6.50 9.43
CA THR A 87 12.07 -7.19 8.50
C THR A 87 11.29 -7.99 7.46
N ILE A 88 9.97 -7.87 7.47
CA ILE A 88 9.12 -8.57 6.49
C ILE A 88 9.46 -8.10 5.08
N PRO A 89 9.50 -9.02 4.09
CA PRO A 89 9.79 -8.62 2.71
C PRO A 89 8.82 -7.56 2.20
N ILE A 90 9.35 -6.59 1.47
CA ILE A 90 8.58 -5.50 0.90
C ILE A 90 8.73 -5.55 -0.62
N HIS A 91 7.61 -5.64 -1.32
CA HIS A 91 7.58 -5.72 -2.78
C HIS A 91 6.94 -4.47 -3.36
N LYS A 92 7.61 -3.86 -4.34
CA LYS A 92 7.06 -2.72 -5.05
C LYS A 92 6.25 -3.21 -6.23
N VAL A 93 5.07 -2.65 -6.41
CA VAL A 93 4.22 -2.96 -7.55
C VAL A 93 4.13 -1.73 -8.42
N ASP A 94 4.53 -1.85 -9.67
CA ASP A 94 4.46 -0.74 -10.61
C ASP A 94 3.02 -0.27 -10.74
N GLU A 95 2.83 1.01 -10.54
CA GLU A 95 1.53 1.60 -10.66
C GLU A 95 1.62 2.76 -11.60
N ARG A 96 1.10 2.57 -12.80
CA ARG A 96 1.15 3.64 -13.79
C ARG A 96 0.14 4.70 -13.44
N MET A 97 0.54 5.93 -13.70
CA MET A 97 -0.30 7.08 -13.38
C MET A 97 -1.39 7.21 -14.44
N THR A 98 -2.23 6.20 -14.53
CA THR A 98 -3.36 6.26 -15.43
C THR A 98 -4.56 6.69 -14.62
N SER A 99 -5.20 7.71 -15.03
CA SER A 99 -6.33 8.24 -14.29
C SER A 99 -7.60 7.52 -14.69
N LYS A 100 -7.66 6.28 -14.37
CA LYS A 100 -8.87 5.54 -14.62
C LYS A 100 -9.88 5.64 -13.53
N LEU A 101 -9.50 6.26 -12.46
CA LEU A 101 -10.32 6.25 -11.29
C LEU A 101 -11.47 7.21 -11.44
N THR A 102 -12.45 7.01 -10.60
CA THR A 102 -13.60 7.88 -10.55
C THR A 102 -13.18 9.32 -10.40
N ASN A 103 -13.96 10.20 -11.02
CA ASN A 103 -13.73 11.63 -10.90
C ASN A 103 -14.36 12.22 -9.65
N ASP A 104 -14.98 11.40 -8.84
CA ASP A 104 -15.62 11.88 -7.63
C ASP A 104 -14.54 12.14 -6.58
N LYS A 105 -14.26 13.42 -6.36
CA LYS A 105 -13.23 13.83 -5.42
C LYS A 105 -13.75 14.00 -4.01
N THR A 106 -15.03 13.76 -3.79
CA THR A 106 -15.61 13.93 -2.47
C THR A 106 -15.51 12.66 -1.65
N ILE A 107 -15.18 11.53 -2.26
CA ILE A 107 -15.09 10.25 -1.59
C ILE A 107 -13.65 9.80 -1.53
N ARG A 108 -13.18 9.50 -0.32
CA ARG A 108 -11.83 8.94 -0.14
C ARG A 108 -11.89 7.46 -0.50
N ASN A 109 -11.01 7.04 -1.42
CA ASN A 109 -10.95 5.64 -1.81
C ASN A 109 -9.51 5.12 -1.82
N ASP A 110 -8.71 5.60 -0.89
CA ASP A 110 -7.31 5.17 -0.78
C ASP A 110 -7.19 3.70 -0.45
N ASP A 111 -8.13 3.15 0.32
CA ASP A 111 -8.15 1.72 0.63
C ASP A 111 -8.54 0.91 -0.61
N LEU A 112 -9.36 1.46 -1.49
CA LEU A 112 -9.66 0.80 -2.76
C LEU A 112 -8.46 0.83 -3.69
N ALA A 113 -7.68 1.90 -3.66
CA ALA A 113 -6.45 1.96 -4.43
C ALA A 113 -5.45 0.92 -3.92
N ALA A 114 -5.35 0.75 -2.60
CA ALA A 114 -4.51 -0.29 -2.02
C ALA A 114 -5.00 -1.68 -2.45
N LEU A 115 -6.32 -1.87 -2.51
CA LEU A 115 -6.89 -3.12 -2.98
C LEU A 115 -6.49 -3.41 -4.42
N GLU A 116 -6.49 -2.40 -5.28
CA GLU A 116 -6.08 -2.57 -6.67
C GLU A 116 -4.61 -2.97 -6.76
N ILE A 117 -3.77 -2.37 -5.95
CA ILE A 117 -2.35 -2.72 -5.88
C ILE A 117 -2.20 -4.19 -5.50
N LEU A 118 -2.94 -4.61 -4.50
CA LEU A 118 -2.86 -5.97 -4.01
C LEU A 118 -3.36 -6.98 -5.05
N ASN A 119 -4.48 -6.66 -5.70
CA ASN A 119 -5.01 -7.53 -6.73
C ASN A 119 -4.04 -7.65 -7.92
N SER A 120 -3.38 -6.56 -8.25
CA SER A 120 -2.38 -6.56 -9.31
C SER A 120 -1.22 -7.49 -8.97
N TYR A 121 -0.77 -7.43 -7.73
CA TYR A 121 0.30 -8.29 -7.25
C TYR A 121 -0.09 -9.77 -7.28
N LEU A 122 -1.29 -10.07 -6.80
CA LEU A 122 -1.78 -11.45 -6.76
C LEU A 122 -1.99 -12.02 -8.15
N LYS A 123 -2.38 -11.18 -9.08
CA LYS A 123 -2.63 -11.61 -10.46
C LYS A 123 -1.34 -12.00 -11.18
N ASN A 124 -0.25 -11.34 -10.84
CA ASN A 124 1.03 -11.55 -11.50
C ASN A 124 1.92 -12.55 -10.78
N ASP A 125 1.44 -13.10 -9.71
CA ASP A 125 2.23 -14.00 -8.88
C ASP A 125 2.09 -15.47 -9.30
#